data_9f564d4ec0ca6be5a0fbd56b208d1f72
#
_entry.id   9f564d4ec0ca6be5a0fbd56b208d1f72
#
_cell.length_a   1.000
_cell.length_b   1.000
_cell.length_c   1.000
_cell.angle_alpha   90.00
_cell.angle_beta   90.00
_cell.angle_gamma   90.00
#
_symmetry.space_group_name_H-M   'P 1'
#
loop_
_entity.id
_entity.type
_entity.pdbx_description
1 polymer ?
#
loop_
_entity_poly.entity_id
_entity_poly.type
_entity_poly.pdbx_seq_one_letter_code
_entity_poly.pdbx_strand_id
1 'polypeptide(L)'
;MKAAFLIRCSTKKQDYDRQVKDLTRLAKRFGYEYEDSLVFGEHITGKDDATKKDRLSIQHLKEAATANKFDVVLVSEVSRMSRDPMSGRVYIRQLINMDIPVYFRDIDKWTIDPDTNKKVRDAETIIGGAFDAAWKYLKSMKTQIASGRRDELDNNCMS
;
A
#
# COMPACT_ATOMS: atom_id res chain seq x y z
N MET A 1 18.52 5.06 6.91
CA MET A 1 17.30 5.52 6.22
C MET A 1 16.08 5.24 7.07
N LYS A 2 15.12 6.14 7.03
CA LYS A 2 13.85 6.01 7.71
C LYS A 2 12.77 5.51 6.78
N ALA A 3 11.99 4.52 7.22
CA ALA A 3 10.91 3.95 6.42
C ALA A 3 9.55 4.43 6.93
N ALA A 4 8.69 4.82 6.00
CA ALA A 4 7.28 5.03 6.23
C ALA A 4 6.53 3.75 5.85
N PHE A 5 5.45 3.46 6.55
CA PHE A 5 4.59 2.31 6.26
C PHE A 5 3.26 2.82 5.71
N LEU A 6 2.87 2.34 4.55
CA LEU A 6 1.56 2.60 4.00
C LEU A 6 0.70 1.36 4.21
N ILE A 7 -0.35 1.51 4.98
CA ILE A 7 -1.25 0.41 5.32
C ILE A 7 -2.67 0.79 4.93
N ARG A 8 -3.48 -0.23 4.73
CA ARG A 8 -4.93 -0.08 4.62
C ARG A 8 -5.56 -1.31 5.26
N CYS A 9 -6.38 -1.09 6.23
CA CYS A 9 -7.10 -2.18 6.88
C CYS A 9 -8.58 -1.84 7.02
N SER A 10 -9.36 -2.88 7.15
CA SER A 10 -10.74 -2.77 7.60
C SER A 10 -10.75 -2.34 9.07
N THR A 11 -11.93 -2.28 9.66
CA THR A 11 -12.11 -1.87 11.06
C THR A 11 -11.45 -2.80 12.08
N LYS A 12 -10.83 -3.90 11.64
CA LYS A 12 -10.23 -4.88 12.55
C LYS A 12 -8.82 -4.49 12.96
N LYS A 13 -8.64 -4.27 14.25
CA LYS A 13 -7.34 -3.98 14.84
C LYS A 13 -6.29 -5.07 14.54
N GLN A 14 -6.71 -6.34 14.45
CA GLN A 14 -5.83 -7.46 14.15
C GLN A 14 -5.15 -7.32 12.78
N ASP A 15 -5.88 -6.84 11.77
CA ASP A 15 -5.31 -6.64 10.43
C ASP A 15 -4.28 -5.50 10.44
N TYR A 16 -4.58 -4.41 11.15
CA TYR A 16 -3.65 -3.31 11.37
C TYR A 16 -2.36 -3.82 12.02
N ASP A 17 -2.49 -4.48 13.15
CA ASP A 17 -1.35 -4.97 13.93
C ASP A 17 -0.48 -5.93 13.10
N ARG A 18 -1.11 -6.80 12.32
CA ARG A 18 -0.42 -7.73 11.44
C ARG A 18 0.42 -7.00 10.38
N GLN A 19 -0.17 -6.02 9.72
CA GLN A 19 0.54 -5.24 8.69
C GLN A 19 1.71 -4.48 9.29
N VAL A 20 1.51 -3.80 10.41
CA VAL A 20 2.59 -3.08 11.09
C VAL A 20 3.70 -4.05 11.51
N LYS A 21 3.36 -5.21 12.05
CA LYS A 21 4.34 -6.22 12.44
C LYS A 21 5.15 -6.73 11.26
N ASP A 22 4.49 -7.05 10.15
CA ASP A 22 5.14 -7.54 8.94
C ASP A 22 6.08 -6.48 8.36
N LEU A 23 5.63 -5.23 8.30
CA LEU A 23 6.44 -4.14 7.77
C LEU A 23 7.60 -3.76 8.71
N THR A 24 7.39 -3.89 10.01
CA THR A 24 8.47 -3.71 11.00
C THR A 24 9.59 -4.73 10.80
N ARG A 25 9.23 -5.99 10.59
CA ARG A 25 10.21 -7.05 10.30
C ARG A 25 10.97 -6.75 9.00
N LEU A 26 10.25 -6.28 7.99
CA LEU A 26 10.84 -5.92 6.71
C LEU A 26 11.82 -4.76 6.85
N ALA A 27 11.44 -3.72 7.58
CA ALA A 27 12.29 -2.56 7.84
C ALA A 27 13.57 -2.97 8.57
N LYS A 28 13.46 -3.82 9.59
CA LYS A 28 14.63 -4.37 10.30
C LYS A 28 15.55 -5.16 9.38
N ARG A 29 14.98 -5.98 8.52
CA ARG A 29 15.76 -6.77 7.55
C ARG A 29 16.55 -5.90 6.58
N PHE A 30 15.97 -4.78 6.16
CA PHE A 30 16.63 -3.82 5.29
C PHE A 30 17.55 -2.85 6.04
N GLY A 31 17.52 -2.84 7.36
CA GLY A 31 18.30 -1.92 8.18
C GLY A 31 17.74 -0.50 8.25
N TYR A 32 16.44 -0.33 8.09
CA TYR A 32 15.76 0.96 8.16
C TYR A 32 15.23 1.25 9.56
N GLU A 33 15.28 2.52 9.95
CA GLU A 33 14.60 3.03 11.13
C GLU A 33 13.10 3.19 10.83
N TYR A 34 12.27 3.07 11.85
CA TYR A 34 10.83 3.26 11.73
C TYR A 34 10.26 3.83 13.03
N GLU A 35 9.14 4.52 12.94
CA GLU A 35 8.42 5.08 14.09
C GLU A 35 6.92 5.08 13.82
N ASP A 36 6.13 5.06 14.90
CA ASP A 36 4.66 5.01 14.80
C ASP A 36 4.08 6.21 14.06
N SER A 37 4.73 7.37 14.17
CA SER A 37 4.31 8.58 13.47
C SER A 37 4.44 8.49 11.95
N LEU A 38 5.15 7.49 11.44
CA LEU A 38 5.36 7.25 10.01
C LEU A 38 4.51 6.09 9.47
N VAL A 39 3.44 5.75 10.17
CA VAL A 39 2.44 4.79 9.67
C VAL A 39 1.26 5.57 9.10
N PHE A 40 1.00 5.39 7.81
CA PHE A 40 -0.02 6.15 7.08
C PHE A 40 -1.19 5.23 6.70
N GLY A 41 -2.42 5.73 6.83
CA GLY A 41 -3.64 5.03 6.49
C GLY A 41 -4.51 4.61 7.67
N GLU A 42 -3.97 4.56 8.87
CA GLU A 42 -4.70 4.06 10.04
C GLU A 42 -5.79 4.99 10.57
N HIS A 43 -5.58 6.31 10.44
CA HIS A 43 -6.43 7.33 11.06
C HIS A 43 -7.57 7.80 10.18
N ILE A 44 -7.76 7.17 9.05
CA ILE A 44 -8.83 7.55 8.12
C ILE A 44 -10.08 6.78 8.48
N THR A 45 -10.98 7.47 9.17
CA THR A 45 -12.16 6.83 9.74
C THR A 45 -13.34 6.75 8.77
N GLY A 46 -14.08 5.82 8.96
CA GLY A 46 -15.27 5.12 8.77
C GLY A 46 -16.27 5.60 7.76
N LYS A 47 -16.56 6.84 7.58
CA LYS A 47 -17.67 7.32 6.74
C LYS A 47 -17.26 7.68 5.31
N ASP A 48 -15.99 7.77 5.05
CA ASP A 48 -15.48 8.06 3.72
C ASP A 48 -15.46 6.81 2.86
N ASP A 49 -15.71 6.93 1.57
CA ASP A 49 -15.56 5.80 0.68
C ASP A 49 -14.07 5.38 0.55
N ALA A 50 -13.85 4.15 0.07
CA ALA A 50 -12.51 3.59 0.00
C ALA A 50 -11.56 4.39 -0.89
N THR A 51 -12.06 4.93 -1.99
CA THR A 51 -11.27 5.73 -2.94
C THR A 51 -10.78 7.01 -2.28
N LYS A 52 -11.65 7.69 -1.54
CA LYS A 52 -11.31 8.91 -0.81
C LYS A 52 -10.28 8.63 0.28
N LYS A 53 -10.41 7.53 1.02
CA LYS A 53 -9.45 7.11 2.04
C LYS A 53 -8.07 6.87 1.45
N ASP A 54 -8.00 6.15 0.34
CA ASP A 54 -6.74 5.87 -0.34
C ASP A 54 -6.06 7.17 -0.78
N ARG A 55 -6.83 8.10 -1.34
CA ARG A 55 -6.32 9.39 -1.79
C ARG A 55 -5.76 10.22 -0.63
N LEU A 56 -6.46 10.24 0.51
CA LEU A 56 -6.01 10.97 1.68
C LEU A 56 -4.72 10.39 2.26
N SER A 57 -4.61 9.07 2.30
CA SER A 57 -3.39 8.40 2.77
C SER A 57 -2.19 8.79 1.90
N ILE A 58 -2.36 8.78 0.59
CA ILE A 58 -1.30 9.18 -0.35
C ILE A 58 -0.95 10.64 -0.18
N GLN A 59 -1.94 11.51 0.02
CA GLN A 59 -1.69 12.94 0.25
C GLN A 59 -0.86 13.17 1.51
N HIS A 60 -1.22 12.53 2.62
CA HIS A 60 -0.47 12.62 3.87
C HIS A 60 0.95 12.10 3.71
N LEU A 61 1.12 11.02 2.96
CA LEU A 61 2.42 10.46 2.65
C LEU A 61 3.29 11.46 1.88
N LYS A 62 2.74 12.11 0.88
CA LYS A 62 3.45 13.15 0.09
C LYS A 62 3.84 14.34 0.94
N GLU A 63 2.96 14.79 1.81
CA GLU A 63 3.24 15.91 2.72
C GLU A 63 4.41 15.59 3.65
N ALA A 64 4.43 14.39 4.21
CA ALA A 64 5.52 13.94 5.08
C ALA A 64 6.84 13.80 4.29
N ALA A 65 6.78 13.34 3.04
CA ALA A 65 7.96 13.25 2.18
C ALA A 65 8.53 14.64 1.89
N THR A 66 7.67 15.61 1.58
CA THR A 66 8.07 16.99 1.34
C THR A 66 8.73 17.60 2.58
N ALA A 67 8.29 17.20 3.77
CA ALA A 67 8.89 17.62 5.04
C ALA A 67 10.12 16.78 5.43
N ASN A 68 10.61 15.91 4.55
CA ASN A 68 11.79 15.05 4.76
C ASN A 68 11.69 14.16 6.01
N LYS A 69 10.50 13.67 6.31
CA LYS A 69 10.28 12.85 7.51
C LYS A 69 10.69 11.39 7.33
N PHE A 70 10.81 10.93 6.09
CA PHE A 70 11.23 9.56 5.78
C PHE A 70 11.96 9.51 4.44
N ASP A 71 12.59 8.38 4.15
CA ASP A 71 13.37 8.17 2.92
C ASP A 71 12.72 7.17 1.97
N VAL A 72 12.06 6.14 2.50
CA VAL A 72 11.46 5.07 1.71
C VAL A 72 10.08 4.72 2.24
N VAL A 73 9.26 4.11 1.39
CA VAL A 73 7.92 3.63 1.77
C VAL A 73 7.88 2.12 1.62
N LEU A 74 7.37 1.43 2.63
CA LEU A 74 7.16 -0.01 2.61
C LEU A 74 5.67 -0.32 2.59
N VAL A 75 5.26 -1.20 1.69
CA VAL A 75 3.87 -1.61 1.51
C VAL A 75 3.82 -3.13 1.47
N SER A 76 2.88 -3.74 2.20
CA SER A 76 2.79 -5.21 2.26
C SER A 76 2.26 -5.80 0.96
N GLU A 77 1.27 -5.16 0.36
CA GLU A 77 0.62 -5.63 -0.88
C GLU A 77 0.21 -4.42 -1.71
N VAL A 78 0.19 -4.58 -3.04
CA VAL A 78 -0.23 -3.49 -3.93
C VAL A 78 -1.65 -3.01 -3.62
N SER A 79 -2.54 -3.92 -3.23
CA SER A 79 -3.92 -3.60 -2.87
C SER A 79 -4.04 -2.68 -1.65
N ARG A 80 -2.98 -2.55 -0.86
CA ARG A 80 -2.96 -1.65 0.30
C ARG A 80 -2.70 -0.19 -0.09
N MET A 81 -2.17 0.04 -1.28
CA MET A 81 -2.00 1.39 -1.81
C MET A 81 -3.28 1.91 -2.47
N SER A 82 -3.94 1.09 -3.27
CA SER A 82 -5.19 1.45 -3.93
C SER A 82 -5.97 0.21 -4.32
N ARG A 83 -7.29 0.30 -4.23
CA ARG A 83 -8.21 -0.74 -4.73
C ARG A 83 -8.43 -0.60 -6.24
N ASP A 84 -8.37 0.62 -6.74
CA ASP A 84 -8.60 0.94 -8.13
C ASP A 84 -7.26 0.95 -8.88
N PRO A 85 -7.11 0.10 -9.94
CA PRO A 85 -5.86 0.02 -10.69
C PRO A 85 -5.45 1.34 -11.33
N MET A 86 -6.39 2.12 -11.81
CA MET A 86 -6.12 3.40 -12.45
C MET A 86 -5.55 4.41 -11.46
N SER A 87 -6.18 4.53 -10.29
CA SER A 87 -5.68 5.39 -9.22
C SER A 87 -4.34 4.89 -8.70
N GLY A 88 -4.15 3.59 -8.58
CA GLY A 88 -2.87 3.00 -8.16
C GLY A 88 -1.73 3.40 -9.07
N ARG A 89 -1.94 3.35 -10.38
CA ARG A 89 -0.93 3.77 -11.36
C ARG A 89 -0.59 5.25 -11.24
N VAL A 90 -1.61 6.09 -11.02
CA VAL A 90 -1.41 7.54 -10.82
C VAL A 90 -0.57 7.79 -9.58
N TYR A 91 -0.89 7.13 -8.46
CA TYR A 91 -0.15 7.29 -7.20
C TYR A 91 1.31 6.87 -7.34
N ILE A 92 1.56 5.74 -7.99
CA ILE A 92 2.93 5.25 -8.24
C ILE A 92 3.71 6.28 -9.06
N ARG A 93 3.12 6.80 -10.12
CA ARG A 93 3.78 7.81 -10.95
C ARG A 93 4.08 9.08 -10.17
N GLN A 94 3.14 9.54 -9.36
CA GLN A 94 3.36 10.73 -8.53
C GLN A 94 4.51 10.53 -7.54
N LEU A 95 4.56 9.37 -6.89
CA LEU A 95 5.62 9.08 -5.92
C LEU A 95 6.98 8.92 -6.61
N ILE A 96 7.04 8.30 -7.78
CA ILE A 96 8.26 8.23 -8.57
C ILE A 96 8.73 9.64 -8.96
N ASN A 97 7.83 10.51 -9.39
CA ASN A 97 8.17 11.89 -9.78
C ASN A 97 8.66 12.73 -8.60
N MET A 98 8.31 12.35 -7.38
CA MET A 98 8.82 12.98 -6.15
C MET A 98 10.09 12.30 -5.63
N ASP A 99 10.67 11.36 -6.38
CA ASP A 99 11.85 10.58 -5.99
C ASP A 99 11.65 9.82 -4.67
N ILE A 100 10.44 9.30 -4.44
CA ILE A 100 10.11 8.54 -3.24
C ILE A 100 10.15 7.05 -3.58
N PRO A 101 11.17 6.29 -3.10
CA PRO A 101 11.22 4.85 -3.31
C PRO A 101 10.08 4.14 -2.56
N VAL A 102 9.36 3.28 -3.24
CA VAL A 102 8.28 2.46 -2.67
C VAL A 102 8.59 0.99 -2.93
N TYR A 103 8.52 0.18 -1.88
CA TYR A 103 8.72 -1.26 -1.97
C TYR A 103 7.40 -1.99 -1.69
N PHE A 104 7.06 -2.91 -2.58
CA PHE A 104 5.89 -3.79 -2.42
C PHE A 104 6.37 -5.21 -2.07
N ARG A 105 6.04 -5.64 -0.86
CA ARG A 105 6.52 -6.93 -0.35
C ARG A 105 5.96 -8.12 -1.13
N ASP A 106 4.70 -8.08 -1.52
CA ASP A 106 4.03 -9.19 -2.19
C ASP A 106 4.62 -9.52 -3.56
N ILE A 107 5.17 -8.54 -4.26
CA ILE A 107 5.80 -8.73 -5.57
C ILE A 107 7.32 -8.52 -5.53
N ASP A 108 7.88 -8.26 -4.35
CA ASP A 108 9.32 -8.02 -4.15
C ASP A 108 9.87 -7.01 -5.16
N LYS A 109 9.28 -5.81 -5.20
CA LYS A 109 9.61 -4.83 -6.22
C LYS A 109 9.72 -3.42 -5.66
N TRP A 110 10.82 -2.75 -5.95
CA TRP A 110 11.02 -1.31 -5.74
C TRP A 110 10.58 -0.52 -6.95
N THR A 111 10.03 0.65 -6.73
CA THR A 111 9.78 1.64 -7.81
C THR A 111 11.08 2.35 -8.20
N ILE A 112 11.86 2.71 -7.20
CA ILE A 112 13.16 3.36 -7.31
C ILE A 112 14.09 2.58 -6.41
N ASP A 113 15.31 2.29 -6.89
CA ASP A 113 16.35 1.67 -6.06
C ASP A 113 16.76 2.67 -4.98
N PRO A 114 16.59 2.37 -3.69
CA PRO A 114 16.89 3.33 -2.62
C PRO A 114 18.37 3.63 -2.47
N ASP A 115 19.24 2.76 -2.95
CA ASP A 115 20.70 2.93 -2.84
C ASP A 115 21.25 3.80 -3.95
N THR A 116 20.73 3.66 -5.18
CA THR A 116 21.22 4.41 -6.35
C THR A 116 20.32 5.59 -6.73
N ASN A 117 19.12 5.64 -6.16
CA ASN A 117 18.06 6.62 -6.50
C ASN A 117 17.66 6.59 -7.98
N LYS A 118 17.84 5.44 -8.63
CA LYS A 118 17.46 5.26 -10.04
C LYS A 118 16.16 4.47 -10.12
N LYS A 119 15.31 4.83 -11.09
CA LYS A 119 14.08 4.09 -11.37
C LYS A 119 14.41 2.65 -11.73
N VAL A 120 13.64 1.72 -11.15
CA VAL A 120 13.76 0.31 -11.47
C VAL A 120 13.09 0.05 -12.82
N ARG A 121 13.81 -0.60 -13.72
CA ARG A 121 13.30 -0.92 -15.06
C ARG A 121 12.05 -1.80 -14.93
N ASP A 122 11.04 -1.48 -15.73
CA ASP A 122 9.76 -2.21 -15.81
C ASP A 122 8.92 -2.18 -14.52
N ALA A 123 9.32 -1.39 -13.51
CA ALA A 123 8.59 -1.32 -12.23
C ALA A 123 7.13 -0.89 -12.42
N GLU A 124 6.90 0.18 -13.18
CA GLU A 124 5.53 0.67 -13.41
C GLU A 124 4.66 -0.37 -14.11
N THR A 125 5.21 -1.09 -15.07
CA THR A 125 4.49 -2.15 -15.80
C THR A 125 4.14 -3.32 -14.88
N ILE A 126 5.09 -3.79 -14.10
CA ILE A 126 4.91 -4.92 -13.19
C ILE A 126 3.94 -4.57 -12.06
N ILE A 127 4.12 -3.42 -11.44
CA ILE A 127 3.25 -2.96 -10.35
C ILE A 127 1.84 -2.69 -10.89
N GLY A 128 1.72 -2.07 -12.05
CA GLY A 128 0.43 -1.84 -12.70
C GLY A 128 -0.30 -3.15 -13.00
N GLY A 129 0.40 -4.17 -13.48
CA GLY A 129 -0.16 -5.50 -13.67
C GLY A 129 -0.62 -6.15 -12.38
N ALA A 130 0.09 -5.91 -11.27
CA ALA A 130 -0.31 -6.39 -9.95
C ALA A 130 -1.60 -5.71 -9.45
N PHE A 131 -1.77 -4.42 -9.69
CA PHE A 131 -3.04 -3.74 -9.41
C PHE A 131 -4.20 -4.35 -10.20
N ASP A 132 -4.00 -4.62 -11.49
CA ASP A 132 -5.02 -5.25 -12.34
C ASP A 132 -5.40 -6.64 -11.84
N ALA A 133 -4.41 -7.44 -11.45
CA ALA A 133 -4.64 -8.78 -10.93
C ALA A 133 -5.44 -8.75 -9.61
N ALA A 134 -5.09 -7.83 -8.71
CA ALA A 134 -5.81 -7.65 -7.45
C ALA A 134 -7.26 -7.21 -7.70
N TRP A 135 -7.50 -6.33 -8.65
CA TRP A 135 -8.83 -5.87 -9.02
C TRP A 135 -9.70 -7.01 -9.59
N LYS A 136 -9.11 -7.81 -10.49
CA LYS A 136 -9.79 -8.98 -11.05
C LYS A 136 -10.18 -9.98 -9.97
N TYR A 137 -9.30 -10.21 -9.02
CA TYR A 137 -9.57 -11.09 -7.88
C TYR A 137 -10.75 -10.59 -7.06
N LEU A 138 -10.80 -9.31 -6.73
CA LEU A 138 -11.90 -8.71 -5.99
C LEU A 138 -13.22 -8.82 -6.74
N LYS A 139 -13.22 -8.60 -8.05
CA LYS A 139 -14.43 -8.77 -8.89
C LYS A 139 -14.90 -10.21 -8.87
N SER A 140 -14.00 -11.16 -9.00
CA SER A 140 -14.32 -12.59 -8.95
C SER A 140 -14.97 -12.97 -7.63
N MET A 141 -14.45 -12.46 -6.51
CA MET A 141 -15.02 -12.69 -5.19
C MET A 141 -16.43 -12.10 -5.05
N LYS A 142 -16.66 -10.89 -5.54
CA LYS A 142 -17.98 -10.26 -5.55
C LYS A 142 -18.99 -11.09 -6.33
N THR A 143 -18.59 -11.65 -7.46
CA THR A 143 -19.42 -12.54 -8.26
C THR A 143 -19.77 -13.80 -7.49
N GLN A 144 -18.83 -14.39 -6.78
CA GLN A 144 -19.07 -15.56 -5.93
C GLN A 144 -20.06 -15.26 -4.79
N ILE A 145 -19.95 -14.09 -4.18
CA ILE A 145 -20.88 -13.62 -3.16
C ILE A 145 -22.30 -13.55 -3.74
N ALA A 146 -22.44 -12.94 -4.92
CA ALA A 146 -23.72 -12.85 -5.62
C ALA A 146 -24.31 -14.23 -5.95
N SER A 147 -23.47 -15.26 -6.09
CA SER A 147 -23.88 -16.65 -6.35
C SER A 147 -24.19 -17.44 -5.08
N GLY A 148 -24.28 -16.80 -3.91
CA GLY A 148 -24.69 -17.44 -2.66
C GLY A 148 -23.58 -17.93 -1.76
N ARG A 149 -22.33 -17.56 -2.00
CA ARG A 149 -21.19 -17.90 -1.13
C ARG A 149 -20.84 -16.80 -0.14
N ARG A 150 -21.81 -15.98 0.17
CA ARG A 150 -21.64 -14.79 0.99
C ARG A 150 -21.04 -15.08 2.36
N ASP A 151 -21.53 -16.10 3.04
CA ASP A 151 -21.14 -16.40 4.42
C ASP A 151 -19.67 -16.75 4.55
N GLU A 152 -19.09 -17.45 3.58
CA GLU A 152 -17.68 -17.79 3.58
C GLU A 152 -16.79 -16.54 3.42
N LEU A 153 -17.23 -15.62 2.57
CA LEU A 153 -16.45 -14.44 2.23
C LEU A 153 -16.58 -13.32 3.26
N ASP A 154 -17.74 -13.21 3.92
CA ASP A 154 -17.97 -12.21 4.97
C ASP A 154 -17.06 -12.42 6.18
N ASN A 155 -16.57 -13.62 6.39
CA ASN A 155 -15.63 -13.94 7.48
C ASN A 155 -14.17 -13.60 7.13
N ASN A 156 -13.86 -13.28 5.90
CA ASN A 156 -12.53 -12.92 5.47
C ASN A 156 -12.33 -11.41 5.60
N CYS A 157 -11.16 -10.99 6.11
CA CYS A 157 -10.80 -9.58 6.15
C CYS A 157 -10.43 -9.10 4.75
N MET A 158 -11.38 -8.54 4.07
CA MET A 158 -11.27 -8.07 2.68
C MET A 158 -11.02 -6.58 2.62
N SER A 159 -10.07 -6.14 3.29
CA SER A 159 -9.73 -4.71 3.25
C SER A 159 -8.84 -4.33 2.10
#